data_2a3a222840c8ccf4179b1453488307e0
#
_entry.id   2a3a222840c8ccf4179b1453488307e0
#
_cell.length_a   1.000
_cell.length_b   1.000
_cell.length_c   1.000
_cell.angle_alpha   90.00
_cell.angle_beta   90.00
_cell.angle_gamma   90.00
#
_symmetry.space_group_name_H-M   'P 1'
#
loop_
_entity.id
_entity.type
_entity.pdbx_description
1 polymer ?
#
loop_
_entity_poly.entity_id
_entity_poly.type
_entity_poly.pdbx_seq_one_letter_code
_entity_poly.pdbx_strand_id
1 'polypeptide(L)'
;MKILLLGVLLAFIPAVASPPLLDAAASSAAQVVYQPLPKPGEKVTIDAGHYFTYGFDKAPKIGMVVMRVEVFTRDGRRDTSFVVKGDADMPSMRGAHSTGDKEFSLSAKGVYLLPVRLVMPGDWEIRFTFVKDGKVLFRGVYLFDI
;
A
#
# COMPACT_ATOMS: atom_id res chain seq x y z
N MET A 1 70.12 -62.72 -2.74
CA MET A 1 69.56 -61.57 -3.47
C MET A 1 68.11 -61.40 -3.01
N LYS A 2 67.86 -60.46 -2.03
CA LYS A 2 66.56 -60.24 -1.40
C LYS A 2 65.96 -59.00 -2.03
N ILE A 3 64.84 -59.18 -2.71
CA ILE A 3 64.09 -58.10 -3.30
C ILE A 3 63.05 -57.65 -2.24
N LEU A 4 63.17 -56.41 -1.78
CA LEU A 4 62.26 -55.78 -0.85
C LEU A 4 61.16 -55.09 -1.64
N LEU A 5 59.91 -55.57 -1.55
CA LEU A 5 58.75 -54.94 -2.14
C LEU A 5 58.21 -53.83 -1.14
N LEU A 6 58.31 -52.57 -1.53
CA LEU A 6 57.83 -51.47 -0.81
C LEU A 6 56.34 -51.22 -1.22
N GLY A 7 55.41 -51.58 -0.34
CA GLY A 7 54.00 -51.35 -0.57
C GLY A 7 53.64 -49.91 -0.33
N VAL A 8 53.15 -49.20 -1.36
CA VAL A 8 52.60 -47.86 -1.26
C VAL A 8 51.14 -47.96 -0.83
N LEU A 9 50.85 -47.53 0.41
CA LEU A 9 49.51 -47.46 0.93
C LEU A 9 48.88 -46.15 0.46
N LEU A 10 47.96 -46.21 -0.50
CA LEU A 10 47.20 -45.08 -0.97
C LEU A 10 46.04 -44.80 0.02
N ALA A 11 46.15 -43.73 0.81
CA ALA A 11 45.09 -43.30 1.70
C ALA A 11 43.99 -42.58 0.89
N PHE A 12 42.82 -43.21 0.81
CA PHE A 12 41.61 -42.64 0.24
C PHE A 12 41.00 -41.64 1.26
N ILE A 13 41.07 -40.35 1.00
CA ILE A 13 40.39 -39.30 1.78
C ILE A 13 38.99 -39.12 1.17
N PRO A 14 37.90 -39.41 1.88
CA PRO A 14 36.56 -39.07 1.37
C PRO A 14 36.37 -37.54 1.38
N ALA A 15 36.11 -36.97 0.21
CA ALA A 15 35.70 -35.59 0.07
C ALA A 15 34.30 -35.41 0.70
N VAL A 16 34.24 -34.75 1.82
CA VAL A 16 32.97 -34.30 2.42
C VAL A 16 32.43 -33.17 1.55
N ALA A 17 31.44 -33.44 0.73
CA ALA A 17 30.69 -32.43 0.00
C ALA A 17 29.81 -31.67 0.99
N SER A 18 30.17 -30.44 1.27
CA SER A 18 29.31 -29.50 1.99
C SER A 18 28.06 -29.20 1.15
N PRO A 19 26.83 -29.28 1.72
CA PRO A 19 25.65 -28.88 0.98
C PRO A 19 25.70 -27.36 0.69
N PRO A 20 25.19 -26.91 -0.47
CA PRO A 20 25.10 -25.49 -0.75
C PRO A 20 24.15 -24.87 0.28
N LEU A 21 24.63 -23.84 0.98
CA LEU A 21 23.78 -22.95 1.74
C LEU A 21 22.78 -22.33 0.75
N LEU A 22 21.53 -22.78 0.82
CA LEU A 22 20.42 -22.06 0.23
C LEU A 22 20.37 -20.70 0.93
N ASP A 23 20.87 -19.68 0.27
CA ASP A 23 20.63 -18.29 0.60
C ASP A 23 19.10 -18.11 0.52
N ALA A 24 18.46 -18.21 1.67
CA ALA A 24 17.09 -17.76 1.84
C ALA A 24 17.15 -16.24 1.71
N ALA A 25 17.09 -15.76 0.46
CA ALA A 25 16.79 -14.37 0.17
C ALA A 25 15.42 -14.10 0.80
N ALA A 26 15.45 -13.61 2.05
CA ALA A 26 14.28 -13.04 2.70
C ALA A 26 13.80 -11.94 1.77
N SER A 27 12.76 -12.23 0.99
CA SER A 27 12.02 -11.24 0.24
C SER A 27 11.43 -10.29 1.28
N SER A 28 12.17 -9.23 1.58
CA SER A 28 11.67 -8.09 2.33
C SER A 28 10.54 -7.51 1.48
N ALA A 29 9.32 -7.93 1.76
CA ALA A 29 8.15 -7.27 1.20
C ALA A 29 8.26 -5.81 1.61
N ALA A 30 8.57 -4.94 0.64
CA ALA A 30 8.70 -3.52 0.87
C ALA A 30 7.41 -3.03 1.54
N GLN A 31 7.50 -2.59 2.79
CA GLN A 31 6.34 -2.09 3.51
C GLN A 31 5.78 -0.92 2.73
N VAL A 32 4.51 -1.04 2.34
CA VAL A 32 3.80 0.04 1.65
C VAL A 32 3.63 1.18 2.64
N VAL A 33 4.32 2.30 2.38
CA VAL A 33 4.26 3.49 3.22
C VAL A 33 3.13 4.39 2.75
N TYR A 34 2.24 4.77 3.67
CA TYR A 34 1.20 5.78 3.46
C TYR A 34 1.58 7.07 4.16
N GLN A 35 1.50 8.18 3.44
CA GLN A 35 1.78 9.50 3.97
C GLN A 35 0.56 10.01 4.77
N PRO A 36 0.73 10.47 6.03
CA PRO A 36 -0.36 11.10 6.77
C PRO A 36 -0.91 12.32 6.02
N LEU A 37 -2.23 12.42 5.93
CA LEU A 37 -2.89 13.51 5.25
C LEU A 37 -3.25 14.65 6.22
N PRO A 38 -3.22 15.91 5.76
CA PRO A 38 -3.71 17.05 6.52
C PRO A 38 -5.22 16.96 6.69
N LYS A 39 -5.84 17.99 7.27
CA LYS A 39 -7.29 18.04 7.46
C LYS A 39 -8.06 18.00 6.12
N PRO A 40 -9.25 17.39 6.10
CA PRO A 40 -10.13 17.43 4.93
C PRO A 40 -10.33 18.85 4.39
N GLY A 41 -10.36 18.98 3.07
CA GLY A 41 -10.47 20.27 2.37
C GLY A 41 -9.14 20.95 2.04
N GLU A 42 -8.05 20.55 2.69
CA GLU A 42 -6.72 21.09 2.36
C GLU A 42 -6.17 20.45 1.07
N LYS A 43 -5.28 21.20 0.40
CA LYS A 43 -4.60 20.72 -0.81
C LYS A 43 -3.48 19.76 -0.44
N VAL A 44 -3.46 18.61 -1.06
CA VAL A 44 -2.40 17.61 -0.93
C VAL A 44 -1.72 17.40 -2.28
N THR A 45 -0.43 17.58 -2.33
CA THR A 45 0.36 17.39 -3.57
C THR A 45 0.50 15.90 -3.86
N ILE A 46 0.18 15.49 -5.09
CA ILE A 46 0.43 14.14 -5.60
C ILE A 46 1.84 14.10 -6.21
N ASP A 47 2.10 15.02 -7.14
CA ASP A 47 3.36 15.19 -7.86
C ASP A 47 3.55 16.67 -8.28
N ALA A 48 4.56 16.95 -9.09
CA ALA A 48 4.86 18.33 -9.55
C ALA A 48 3.72 18.97 -10.37
N GLY A 49 2.83 18.16 -10.95
CA GLY A 49 1.74 18.59 -11.83
C GLY A 49 0.34 18.50 -11.24
N HIS A 50 0.18 17.80 -10.10
CA HIS A 50 -1.15 17.47 -9.58
C HIS A 50 -1.25 17.62 -8.06
N TYR A 51 -2.45 17.99 -7.62
CA TYR A 51 -2.86 17.95 -6.22
C TYR A 51 -4.30 17.44 -6.11
N PHE A 52 -4.71 17.06 -4.92
CA PHE A 52 -6.08 16.69 -4.64
C PHE A 52 -6.59 17.34 -3.36
N THR A 53 -7.90 17.38 -3.23
CA THR A 53 -8.61 17.65 -1.99
C THR A 53 -9.53 16.48 -1.68
N TYR A 54 -9.86 16.27 -0.42
CA TYR A 54 -10.74 15.20 0.00
C TYR A 54 -11.61 15.62 1.18
N GLY A 55 -12.67 14.87 1.43
CA GLY A 55 -13.55 15.07 2.56
C GLY A 55 -14.78 14.19 2.49
N PHE A 56 -15.50 14.10 3.58
CA PHE A 56 -16.79 13.41 3.61
C PHE A 56 -17.91 14.30 3.05
N ASP A 57 -18.96 13.66 2.53
CA ASP A 57 -20.21 14.35 2.11
C ASP A 57 -20.96 14.97 3.29
N LYS A 58 -20.77 14.42 4.48
CA LYS A 58 -21.32 14.88 5.77
C LYS A 58 -20.38 14.49 6.90
N ALA A 59 -20.57 15.07 8.08
CA ALA A 59 -19.78 14.68 9.27
C ALA A 59 -19.82 13.16 9.48
N PRO A 60 -18.65 12.50 9.63
CA PRO A 60 -18.61 11.06 9.80
C PRO A 60 -19.29 10.64 11.11
N LYS A 61 -20.15 9.65 11.01
CA LYS A 61 -20.85 9.00 12.12
C LYS A 61 -21.23 7.58 11.74
N ILE A 62 -21.63 6.76 12.70
CA ILE A 62 -22.13 5.41 12.43
C ILE A 62 -23.16 5.45 11.30
N GLY A 63 -23.01 4.54 10.35
CA GLY A 63 -23.83 4.43 9.16
C GLY A 63 -23.03 4.63 7.86
N MET A 64 -23.75 4.96 6.79
CA MET A 64 -23.15 5.21 5.48
C MET A 64 -22.73 6.67 5.34
N VAL A 65 -21.46 6.87 4.99
CA VAL A 65 -20.88 8.16 4.59
C VAL A 65 -20.20 8.01 3.23
N VAL A 66 -19.99 9.11 2.52
CA VAL A 66 -19.30 9.07 1.23
C VAL A 66 -18.02 9.88 1.33
N MET A 67 -16.88 9.22 1.15
CA MET A 67 -15.60 9.90 0.95
C MET A 67 -15.55 10.46 -0.47
N ARG A 68 -15.25 11.73 -0.59
CA ARG A 68 -15.13 12.47 -1.84
C ARG A 68 -13.66 12.85 -2.06
N VAL A 69 -13.20 12.70 -3.28
CA VAL A 69 -11.87 13.15 -3.71
C VAL A 69 -12.01 13.92 -5.00
N GLU A 70 -11.32 15.05 -5.09
CA GLU A 70 -11.23 15.86 -6.30
C GLU A 70 -9.76 16.06 -6.65
N VAL A 71 -9.37 15.66 -7.84
CA VAL A 71 -8.01 15.79 -8.33
C VAL A 71 -7.92 16.97 -9.30
N PHE A 72 -6.84 17.71 -9.20
CA PHE A 72 -6.61 18.90 -10.00
C PHE A 72 -5.19 18.90 -10.57
N THR A 73 -5.06 19.47 -11.75
CA THR A 73 -3.76 19.89 -12.29
C THR A 73 -3.24 21.10 -11.52
N ARG A 74 -1.95 21.36 -11.63
CA ARG A 74 -1.28 22.50 -10.94
C ARG A 74 -1.96 23.84 -11.22
N ASP A 75 -2.49 24.05 -12.42
CA ASP A 75 -3.22 25.25 -12.83
C ASP A 75 -4.70 25.28 -12.38
N GLY A 76 -5.11 24.31 -11.56
CA GLY A 76 -6.43 24.28 -10.93
C GLY A 76 -7.55 23.69 -11.78
N ARG A 77 -7.25 23.11 -12.93
CA ARG A 77 -8.26 22.38 -13.73
C ARG A 77 -8.46 21.00 -13.12
N ARG A 78 -9.72 20.54 -13.14
CA ARG A 78 -10.06 19.20 -12.67
C ARG A 78 -9.44 18.13 -13.58
N ASP A 79 -8.78 17.14 -13.00
CA ASP A 79 -8.22 15.99 -13.70
C ASP A 79 -8.97 14.71 -13.31
N THR A 80 -9.60 14.06 -14.27
CA THR A 80 -10.36 12.82 -14.08
C THR A 80 -9.65 11.58 -14.65
N SER A 81 -8.39 11.71 -14.99
CA SER A 81 -7.59 10.63 -15.60
C SER A 81 -6.94 9.68 -14.60
N PHE A 82 -7.11 9.94 -13.31
CA PHE A 82 -6.60 9.05 -12.25
C PHE A 82 -7.54 7.88 -12.00
N VAL A 83 -6.97 6.77 -11.57
CA VAL A 83 -7.66 5.73 -10.82
C VAL A 83 -7.36 5.96 -9.36
N VAL A 84 -8.39 6.27 -8.57
CA VAL A 84 -8.28 6.48 -7.13
C VAL A 84 -8.84 5.26 -6.43
N LYS A 85 -8.07 4.66 -5.53
CA LYS A 85 -8.51 3.52 -4.71
C LYS A 85 -8.48 3.90 -3.25
N GLY A 86 -9.35 3.26 -2.47
CA GLY A 86 -9.42 3.47 -1.03
C GLY A 86 -9.80 2.24 -0.25
N ASP A 87 -9.20 2.11 0.93
CA ASP A 87 -9.54 1.12 1.93
C ASP A 87 -9.87 1.83 3.24
N ALA A 88 -11.06 1.59 3.76
CA ALA A 88 -11.47 2.06 5.08
C ALA A 88 -11.33 0.91 6.07
N ASP A 89 -10.66 1.14 7.19
CA ASP A 89 -10.41 0.14 8.24
C ASP A 89 -10.31 0.82 9.61
N MET A 90 -10.23 0.02 10.66
CA MET A 90 -9.97 0.47 12.01
C MET A 90 -8.54 0.10 12.43
N PRO A 91 -7.64 1.07 12.69
CA PRO A 91 -6.26 0.78 13.09
C PRO A 91 -6.15 -0.13 14.31
N SER A 92 -7.01 0.07 15.33
CA SER A 92 -7.06 -0.75 16.54
C SER A 92 -7.57 -2.16 16.33
N MET A 93 -8.30 -2.41 15.24
CA MET A 93 -8.91 -3.71 14.88
C MET A 93 -8.59 -4.07 13.41
N ARG A 94 -7.37 -3.86 13.01
CA ARG A 94 -6.92 -3.96 11.63
C ARG A 94 -7.35 -5.25 10.94
N GLY A 95 -7.98 -5.08 9.77
CA GLY A 95 -8.50 -6.17 8.95
C GLY A 95 -9.90 -6.67 9.34
N ALA A 96 -10.39 -6.36 10.55
CA ALA A 96 -11.72 -6.79 10.98
C ALA A 96 -12.85 -6.04 10.26
N HIS A 97 -12.59 -4.78 9.88
CA HIS A 97 -13.56 -3.88 9.23
C HIS A 97 -13.07 -3.32 7.90
N SER A 98 -11.95 -3.83 7.39
CA SER A 98 -11.41 -3.42 6.09
C SER A 98 -12.44 -3.57 4.98
N THR A 99 -12.63 -2.50 4.20
CA THR A 99 -13.44 -2.54 2.99
C THR A 99 -12.71 -3.18 1.81
N GLY A 100 -11.41 -3.40 1.96
CA GLY A 100 -10.48 -3.74 0.89
C GLY A 100 -10.18 -2.52 -0.01
N ASP A 101 -9.17 -2.65 -0.84
CA ASP A 101 -8.71 -1.59 -1.75
C ASP A 101 -9.70 -1.42 -2.92
N LYS A 102 -10.76 -0.65 -2.69
CA LYS A 102 -11.85 -0.39 -3.66
C LYS A 102 -11.57 0.84 -4.51
N GLU A 103 -11.90 0.75 -5.77
CA GLU A 103 -11.86 1.88 -6.67
C GLU A 103 -12.99 2.87 -6.39
N PHE A 104 -12.66 4.16 -6.36
CA PHE A 104 -13.63 5.23 -6.29
C PHE A 104 -14.39 5.34 -7.60
N SER A 105 -15.70 5.52 -7.52
CA SER A 105 -16.54 5.80 -8.69
C SER A 105 -16.41 7.26 -9.10
N LEU A 106 -16.19 7.54 -10.38
CA LEU A 106 -16.15 8.90 -10.90
C LEU A 106 -17.57 9.38 -11.23
N SER A 107 -17.98 10.47 -10.61
CA SER A 107 -19.28 11.11 -10.89
C SER A 107 -19.24 11.93 -12.19
N ALA A 108 -20.41 12.26 -12.74
CA ALA A 108 -20.54 13.16 -13.91
C ALA A 108 -19.94 14.55 -13.66
N LYS A 109 -19.80 14.97 -12.41
CA LYS A 109 -19.16 16.24 -12.01
C LYS A 109 -17.64 16.14 -11.86
N GLY A 110 -17.03 14.98 -12.17
CA GLY A 110 -15.60 14.75 -12.05
C GLY A 110 -15.12 14.62 -10.59
N VAL A 111 -16.00 14.22 -9.68
CA VAL A 111 -15.67 13.93 -8.27
C VAL A 111 -15.59 12.42 -8.10
N TYR A 112 -14.54 11.94 -7.50
CA TYR A 112 -14.36 10.54 -7.11
C TYR A 112 -15.09 10.28 -5.79
N LEU A 113 -15.88 9.21 -5.74
CA LEU A 113 -16.78 8.88 -4.63
C LEU A 113 -16.54 7.46 -4.14
N LEU A 114 -16.35 7.29 -2.83
CA LEU A 114 -16.27 5.99 -2.17
C LEU A 114 -17.29 5.93 -1.03
N PRO A 115 -18.38 5.14 -1.14
CA PRO A 115 -19.25 4.86 -0.01
C PRO A 115 -18.51 4.03 1.04
N VAL A 116 -18.53 4.50 2.28
CA VAL A 116 -17.90 3.87 3.44
C VAL A 116 -18.96 3.62 4.50
N ARG A 117 -19.04 2.38 5.00
CA ARG A 117 -19.93 2.02 6.10
C ARG A 117 -19.15 1.99 7.40
N LEU A 118 -19.41 2.97 8.26
CA LEU A 118 -18.87 3.05 9.61
C LEU A 118 -19.80 2.28 10.56
N VAL A 119 -19.31 1.19 11.13
CA VAL A 119 -20.17 0.22 11.83
C VAL A 119 -20.16 0.36 13.35
N MET A 120 -19.17 1.05 13.91
CA MET A 120 -19.02 1.24 15.34
C MET A 120 -18.19 2.48 15.66
N PRO A 121 -18.30 3.04 16.88
CA PRO A 121 -17.43 4.12 17.34
C PRO A 121 -15.98 3.67 17.45
N GLY A 122 -15.05 4.59 17.34
CA GLY A 122 -13.62 4.39 17.55
C GLY A 122 -12.77 5.03 16.46
N ASP A 123 -11.52 4.59 16.43
CA ASP A 123 -10.52 5.05 15.48
C ASP A 123 -10.72 4.42 14.10
N TRP A 124 -10.83 5.27 13.10
CA TRP A 124 -10.95 4.88 11.69
C TRP A 124 -9.82 5.45 10.85
N GLU A 125 -9.48 4.75 9.79
CA GLU A 125 -8.59 5.28 8.76
C GLU A 125 -9.21 5.09 7.38
N ILE A 126 -8.86 5.99 6.46
CA ILE A 126 -9.04 5.77 5.03
C ILE A 126 -7.67 5.89 4.38
N ARG A 127 -7.25 4.83 3.72
CA ARG A 127 -6.05 4.78 2.90
C ARG A 127 -6.41 5.11 1.47
N PHE A 128 -5.60 5.93 0.83
CA PHE A 128 -5.78 6.34 -0.57
C PHE A 128 -4.60 5.88 -1.40
N THR A 129 -4.88 5.40 -2.59
CA THR A 129 -3.86 5.10 -3.60
C THR A 129 -4.26 5.79 -4.90
N PHE A 130 -3.38 6.66 -5.41
CA PHE A 130 -3.58 7.37 -6.66
C PHE A 130 -2.72 6.74 -7.75
N VAL A 131 -3.37 6.30 -8.81
CA VAL A 131 -2.74 5.62 -9.94
C VAL A 131 -2.99 6.43 -11.20
N LYS A 132 -1.97 6.65 -12.00
CA LYS A 132 -2.06 7.27 -13.33
C LYS A 132 -1.17 6.51 -14.30
N ASP A 133 -1.68 6.20 -15.48
CA ASP A 133 -0.96 5.44 -16.52
C ASP A 133 -0.35 4.13 -15.97
N GLY A 134 -1.11 3.42 -15.11
CA GLY A 134 -0.70 2.17 -14.48
C GLY A 134 0.36 2.29 -13.37
N LYS A 135 0.79 3.51 -13.03
CA LYS A 135 1.79 3.77 -11.98
C LYS A 135 1.15 4.38 -10.75
N VAL A 136 1.52 3.87 -9.57
CA VAL A 136 1.15 4.50 -8.30
C VAL A 136 2.00 5.75 -8.12
N LEU A 137 1.35 6.92 -8.07
CA LEU A 137 2.02 8.21 -7.90
C LEU A 137 2.00 8.69 -6.44
N PHE A 138 0.97 8.32 -5.67
CA PHE A 138 0.82 8.76 -4.30
C PHE A 138 0.04 7.76 -3.46
N ARG A 139 0.40 7.65 -2.17
CA ARG A 139 -0.37 6.94 -1.15
C ARG A 139 -0.50 7.81 0.10
N GLY A 140 -1.72 7.97 0.58
CA GLY A 140 -2.00 8.74 1.78
C GLY A 140 -2.94 8.02 2.72
N VAL A 141 -2.93 8.39 4.00
CA VAL A 141 -3.83 7.89 5.02
C VAL A 141 -4.43 9.04 5.81
N TYR A 142 -5.73 9.02 5.97
CA TYR A 142 -6.49 9.93 6.82
C TYR A 142 -7.03 9.17 8.03
N LEU A 143 -6.71 9.67 9.21
CA LEU A 143 -7.15 9.12 10.51
C LEU A 143 -8.24 10.02 11.10
N PHE A 144 -9.28 9.43 11.66
CA PHE A 144 -10.39 10.15 12.31
C PHE A 144 -11.09 9.26 13.32
N ASP A 145 -11.79 9.88 14.27
CA ASP A 145 -12.61 9.21 15.27
C ASP A 145 -14.09 9.51 15.07
N ILE A 146 -14.96 8.56 15.45
CA ILE A 146 -16.40 8.72 15.51
C ILE A 146 -17.01 8.21 16.80
#